data_a084e086cf914fdb3320eb9ecc4ad609
#
_entry.id   a084e086cf914fdb3320eb9ecc4ad609
#
_cell.length_a   1.000
_cell.length_b   1.000
_cell.length_c   1.000
_cell.angle_alpha   90.00
_cell.angle_beta   90.00
_cell.angle_gamma   90.00
#
_symmetry.space_group_name_H-M   'P 1'
#
loop_
_entity.id
_entity.type
_entity.pdbx_description
1 polymer ?
#
loop_
_entity_poly.entity_id
_entity_poly.type
_entity_poly.pdbx_seq_one_letter_code
_entity_poly.pdbx_strand_id
1 'polypeptide(L)'
;RRLHILLRREGLTINRKKTQRLYREEGLTVRRRKGRKRAVGARAPAPVPALPNQRWSLDFVHDQMITGRRFRVFNVVDDVTRECLAAVPDTSISGKRVVRELTDLIARRGKPGMIVSDNGTELTSNAVLEWCGAAKVEWHYTTPGKPTQNAFVESFNGRMRDELLNET
;
A
#
# COMPACT_ATOMS: atom_id res chain seq x y z
N ARG A 1 -22.04 -8.23 -3.75
CA ARG A 1 -22.54 -6.84 -3.82
C ARG A 1 -22.23 -6.21 -5.18
N ARG A 2 -20.97 -6.19 -5.63
CA ARG A 2 -20.51 -5.55 -6.88
C ARG A 2 -21.29 -6.04 -8.11
N LEU A 3 -21.41 -7.34 -8.32
CA LEU A 3 -22.15 -7.89 -9.45
C LEU A 3 -23.61 -7.40 -9.51
N HIS A 4 -24.31 -7.31 -8.39
CA HIS A 4 -25.68 -6.79 -8.35
C HIS A 4 -25.75 -5.31 -8.78
N ILE A 5 -24.75 -4.51 -8.42
CA ILE A 5 -24.67 -3.10 -8.83
C ILE A 5 -24.42 -2.99 -10.32
N LEU A 6 -23.51 -3.81 -10.87
CA LEU A 6 -23.22 -3.87 -12.31
C LEU A 6 -24.47 -4.24 -13.11
N LEU A 7 -25.17 -5.31 -12.72
CA LEU A 7 -26.43 -5.72 -13.37
C LEU A 7 -27.49 -4.61 -13.37
N ARG A 8 -27.56 -3.83 -12.29
CA ARG A 8 -28.48 -2.67 -12.24
C ARG A 8 -28.05 -1.54 -13.17
N ARG A 9 -26.76 -1.30 -13.32
CA ARG A 9 -26.21 -0.30 -14.27
C ARG A 9 -26.51 -0.69 -15.72
N GLU A 10 -26.52 -1.99 -16.01
CA GLU A 10 -26.93 -2.55 -17.32
C GLU A 10 -28.45 -2.61 -17.52
N GLY A 11 -29.24 -2.03 -16.63
CA GLY A 11 -30.71 -1.99 -16.73
C GLY A 11 -31.43 -3.25 -16.23
N LEU A 12 -30.70 -4.23 -15.69
CA LEU A 12 -31.31 -5.48 -15.19
C LEU A 12 -31.81 -5.30 -13.76
N THR A 13 -33.11 -5.18 -13.59
CA THR A 13 -33.76 -5.00 -12.28
C THR A 13 -33.95 -6.36 -11.59
N ILE A 14 -32.91 -6.89 -10.97
CA ILE A 14 -32.92 -8.19 -10.29
C ILE A 14 -32.80 -7.99 -8.79
N ASN A 15 -33.54 -8.79 -8.00
CA ASN A 15 -33.41 -8.78 -6.55
C ASN A 15 -32.02 -9.32 -6.14
N ARG A 16 -31.39 -8.67 -5.18
CA ARG A 16 -30.06 -9.06 -4.64
C ARG A 16 -29.99 -10.53 -4.20
N LYS A 17 -31.06 -11.05 -3.56
CA LYS A 17 -31.13 -12.46 -3.13
C LYS A 17 -31.11 -13.40 -4.34
N LYS A 18 -31.81 -13.03 -5.44
CA LYS A 18 -31.84 -13.80 -6.69
C LYS A 18 -30.45 -13.81 -7.35
N THR A 19 -29.80 -12.65 -7.46
CA THR A 19 -28.40 -12.54 -7.95
C THR A 19 -27.45 -13.45 -7.17
N GLN A 20 -27.57 -13.47 -5.85
CA GLN A 20 -26.71 -14.30 -4.99
C GLN A 20 -26.99 -15.80 -5.15
N ARG A 21 -28.25 -16.20 -5.36
CA ARG A 21 -28.62 -17.58 -5.62
C ARG A 21 -28.05 -18.07 -6.95
N LEU A 22 -28.32 -17.34 -8.04
CA LEU A 22 -27.78 -17.66 -9.36
C LEU A 22 -26.25 -17.75 -9.36
N TYR A 23 -25.58 -16.83 -8.68
CA TYR A 23 -24.12 -16.83 -8.56
C TYR A 23 -23.57 -18.09 -7.90
N ARG A 24 -24.33 -18.70 -6.97
CA ARG A 24 -23.96 -19.98 -6.35
C ARG A 24 -24.28 -21.17 -7.25
N GLU A 25 -25.44 -21.16 -7.92
CA GLU A 25 -25.87 -22.19 -8.84
C GLU A 25 -24.88 -22.35 -9.99
N GLU A 26 -24.36 -21.22 -10.51
CA GLU A 26 -23.34 -21.18 -11.57
C GLU A 26 -21.91 -21.50 -11.09
N GLY A 27 -21.72 -21.86 -9.85
CA GLY A 27 -20.41 -22.21 -9.29
C GLY A 27 -19.40 -21.08 -9.24
N LEU A 28 -19.82 -19.84 -9.44
CA LEU A 28 -18.98 -18.62 -9.47
C LEU A 28 -18.53 -18.17 -8.08
N THR A 29 -18.54 -19.04 -7.08
CA THR A 29 -18.15 -18.69 -5.72
C THR A 29 -16.66 -18.33 -5.66
N VAL A 30 -16.38 -17.11 -5.22
CA VAL A 30 -15.01 -16.69 -4.92
C VAL A 30 -14.45 -17.64 -3.86
N ARG A 31 -13.36 -18.34 -4.18
CA ARG A 31 -12.63 -19.12 -3.18
C ARG A 31 -12.24 -18.20 -2.03
N ARG A 32 -12.91 -18.33 -0.89
CA ARG A 32 -12.42 -17.67 0.32
C ARG A 32 -11.02 -18.24 0.58
N ARG A 33 -10.00 -17.38 0.60
CA ARG A 33 -8.69 -17.77 1.10
C ARG A 33 -8.93 -18.40 2.48
N LYS A 34 -8.67 -19.69 2.62
CA LYS A 34 -8.62 -20.32 3.95
C LYS A 34 -7.60 -19.53 4.73
N GLY A 35 -8.01 -18.93 5.85
CA GLY A 35 -7.11 -18.21 6.71
C GLY A 35 -5.89 -19.09 6.98
N ARG A 36 -4.67 -18.56 6.75
CA ARG A 36 -3.44 -19.26 7.12
C ARG A 36 -3.61 -19.71 8.57
N LYS A 37 -3.38 -21.00 8.86
CA LYS A 37 -3.28 -21.47 10.23
C LYS A 37 -2.30 -20.52 10.95
N ARG A 38 -2.79 -19.78 11.92
CA ARG A 38 -1.94 -18.92 12.74
C ARG A 38 -0.94 -19.83 13.45
N ALA A 39 0.34 -19.65 13.18
CA ALA A 39 1.37 -20.25 13.99
C ALA A 39 1.20 -19.73 15.42
N VAL A 40 0.90 -20.62 16.35
CA VAL A 40 0.84 -20.31 17.80
C VAL A 40 2.29 -20.19 18.26
N GLY A 41 2.82 -18.98 18.26
CA GLY A 41 4.12 -18.63 18.80
C GLY A 41 4.05 -17.20 19.32
N ALA A 42 4.67 -16.93 20.47
CA ALA A 42 4.77 -15.60 21.03
C ALA A 42 5.53 -14.70 20.06
N ARG A 43 4.79 -14.02 19.18
CA ARG A 43 5.31 -12.90 18.40
C ARG A 43 5.07 -11.67 19.24
N ALA A 44 6.12 -11.14 19.84
CA ALA A 44 6.05 -9.79 20.37
C ALA A 44 5.61 -8.89 19.21
N PRO A 45 4.47 -8.19 19.32
CA PRO A 45 4.10 -7.21 18.33
C PRO A 45 5.24 -6.21 18.22
N ALA A 46 5.68 -5.87 17.02
CA ALA A 46 6.55 -4.71 16.87
C ALA A 46 5.87 -3.54 17.58
N PRO A 47 6.59 -2.76 18.42
CA PRO A 47 5.98 -1.66 19.15
C PRO A 47 5.27 -0.75 18.16
N VAL A 48 3.95 -0.64 18.31
CA VAL A 48 3.16 0.26 17.49
C VAL A 48 3.47 1.66 18.01
N PRO A 49 4.00 2.55 17.19
CA PRO A 49 4.27 3.91 17.61
C PRO A 49 2.96 4.57 18.08
N ALA A 50 3.04 5.31 19.18
CA ALA A 50 1.84 5.86 19.84
C ALA A 50 1.48 7.27 19.34
N LEU A 51 2.39 7.97 18.69
CA LEU A 51 2.22 9.36 18.27
C LEU A 51 2.36 9.53 16.76
N PRO A 52 1.62 10.46 16.13
CA PRO A 52 1.82 10.83 14.74
C PRO A 52 3.28 11.17 14.43
N ASN A 53 3.72 10.93 13.21
CA ASN A 53 5.09 11.14 12.75
C ASN A 53 6.17 10.23 13.39
N GLN A 54 5.82 9.30 14.26
CA GLN A 54 6.84 8.39 14.82
C GLN A 54 7.34 7.38 13.79
N ARG A 55 6.47 6.91 12.88
CA ARG A 55 6.86 5.94 11.87
C ARG A 55 6.10 6.16 10.56
N TRP A 56 6.85 6.29 9.49
CA TRP A 56 6.33 6.31 8.13
C TRP A 56 6.64 5.00 7.42
N SER A 57 5.66 4.41 6.76
CA SER A 57 5.83 3.25 5.89
C SER A 57 5.81 3.67 4.43
N LEU A 58 6.76 3.15 3.66
CA LEU A 58 6.93 3.45 2.23
C LEU A 58 6.70 2.19 1.40
N ASP A 59 6.08 2.36 0.23
CA ASP A 59 5.97 1.29 -0.77
C ASP A 59 5.65 1.85 -2.16
N PHE A 60 5.83 1.01 -3.19
CA PHE A 60 5.49 1.31 -4.58
C PHE A 60 4.30 0.50 -5.05
N VAL A 61 3.29 1.17 -5.59
CA VAL A 61 2.24 0.52 -6.38
C VAL A 61 2.64 0.60 -7.85
N HIS A 62 2.60 -0.54 -8.54
CA HIS A 62 2.86 -0.64 -9.97
C HIS A 62 1.55 -0.83 -10.71
N ASP A 63 1.35 -0.07 -11.80
CA ASP A 63 0.19 -0.19 -12.65
C ASP A 63 0.53 0.20 -14.11
N GLN A 64 -0.47 0.12 -14.99
CA GLN A 64 -0.33 0.35 -16.41
C GLN A 64 -1.51 1.17 -16.93
N MET A 65 -1.21 2.19 -17.72
CA MET A 65 -2.22 2.97 -18.43
C MET A 65 -2.85 2.15 -19.56
N ILE A 66 -4.04 2.53 -20.00
CA ILE A 66 -4.72 1.93 -21.18
C ILE A 66 -3.82 1.92 -22.42
N THR A 67 -2.94 2.92 -22.58
CA THR A 67 -1.94 3.00 -23.64
C THR A 67 -0.83 1.97 -23.56
N GLY A 68 -0.81 1.10 -22.53
CA GLY A 68 0.24 0.12 -22.30
C GLY A 68 1.46 0.68 -21.54
N ARG A 69 1.53 1.98 -21.29
CA ARG A 69 2.66 2.57 -20.54
C ARG A 69 2.56 2.26 -19.06
N ARG A 70 3.62 1.66 -18.52
CA ARG A 70 3.71 1.36 -17.08
C ARG A 70 4.05 2.63 -16.29
N PHE A 71 3.49 2.73 -15.09
CA PHE A 71 3.80 3.75 -14.11
C PHE A 71 3.87 3.15 -12.71
N ARG A 72 4.39 3.90 -11.78
CA ARG A 72 4.45 3.55 -10.37
C ARG A 72 3.92 4.70 -9.53
N VAL A 73 3.34 4.39 -8.40
CA VAL A 73 2.96 5.38 -7.39
C VAL A 73 3.82 5.14 -6.16
N PHE A 74 4.59 6.14 -5.77
CA PHE A 74 5.36 6.13 -4.53
C PHE A 74 4.45 6.61 -3.41
N ASN A 75 4.14 5.71 -2.48
CA ASN A 75 3.25 5.97 -1.36
C ASN A 75 4.03 6.10 -0.06
N VAL A 76 3.67 7.09 0.74
CA VAL A 76 4.14 7.31 2.11
C VAL A 76 2.94 7.40 3.03
N VAL A 77 2.89 6.55 4.04
CA VAL A 77 1.78 6.47 5.00
C VAL A 77 2.32 6.63 6.42
N ASP A 78 1.65 7.44 7.22
CA ASP A 78 1.89 7.48 8.66
C ASP A 78 1.22 6.27 9.31
N ASP A 79 1.99 5.44 9.99
CA ASP A 79 1.50 4.19 10.57
C ASP A 79 0.55 4.38 11.75
N VAL A 80 0.56 5.54 12.37
CA VAL A 80 -0.31 5.87 13.53
C VAL A 80 -1.64 6.42 13.05
N THR A 81 -1.61 7.49 12.26
CA THR A 81 -2.83 8.16 11.78
C THR A 81 -3.47 7.45 10.60
N ARG A 82 -2.74 6.57 9.89
CA ARG A 82 -3.14 5.93 8.62
C ARG A 82 -3.32 6.93 7.48
N GLU A 83 -2.85 8.13 7.67
CA GLU A 83 -2.90 9.18 6.66
C GLU A 83 -1.90 8.89 5.54
N CYS A 84 -2.35 9.05 4.29
CA CYS A 84 -1.46 9.09 3.14
C CYS A 84 -0.76 10.44 3.09
N LEU A 85 0.52 10.46 3.42
CA LEU A 85 1.33 11.67 3.46
C LEU A 85 1.80 12.10 2.08
N ALA A 86 2.03 11.14 1.20
CA ALA A 86 2.36 11.35 -0.20
C ALA A 86 1.91 10.16 -1.06
N ALA A 87 1.39 10.45 -2.25
CA ALA A 87 1.13 9.51 -3.32
C ALA A 87 1.61 10.13 -4.63
N VAL A 88 2.81 9.75 -5.09
CA VAL A 88 3.49 10.39 -6.23
C VAL A 88 3.50 9.44 -7.41
N PRO A 89 2.63 9.64 -8.42
CA PRO A 89 2.65 8.85 -9.64
C PRO A 89 3.76 9.32 -10.59
N ASP A 90 4.50 8.39 -11.14
CA ASP A 90 5.48 8.68 -12.20
C ASP A 90 5.82 7.40 -12.98
N THR A 91 6.27 7.56 -14.20
CA THR A 91 6.76 6.45 -15.03
C THR A 91 8.18 6.02 -14.66
N SER A 92 8.94 6.88 -13.99
CA SER A 92 10.30 6.60 -13.53
C SER A 92 10.58 7.32 -12.23
N ILE A 93 10.73 6.55 -11.14
CA ILE A 93 11.09 7.08 -9.82
C ILE A 93 12.44 6.50 -9.44
N SER A 94 13.44 7.38 -9.36
CA SER A 94 14.80 7.02 -8.92
C SER A 94 14.95 7.30 -7.42
N GLY A 95 16.01 6.78 -6.79
CA GLY A 95 16.35 7.10 -5.40
C GLY A 95 16.52 8.60 -5.14
N LYS A 96 17.06 9.38 -6.10
CA LYS A 96 17.13 10.84 -6.00
C LYS A 96 15.74 11.49 -5.96
N ARG A 97 14.77 10.94 -6.72
CA ARG A 97 13.38 11.41 -6.67
C ARG A 97 12.75 11.08 -5.32
N VAL A 98 12.96 9.89 -4.79
CA VAL A 98 12.49 9.50 -3.44
C VAL A 98 13.04 10.49 -2.39
N VAL A 99 14.33 10.77 -2.40
CA VAL A 99 14.97 11.74 -1.49
C VAL A 99 14.31 13.11 -1.57
N ARG A 100 14.05 13.62 -2.77
CA ARG A 100 13.38 14.92 -2.95
C ARG A 100 11.99 14.93 -2.31
N GLU A 101 11.17 13.93 -2.62
CA GLU A 101 9.81 13.84 -2.07
C GLU A 101 9.79 13.72 -0.54
N LEU A 102 10.72 12.95 0.03
CA LEU A 102 10.86 12.83 1.47
C LEU A 102 11.36 14.10 2.14
N THR A 103 12.27 14.83 1.48
CA THR A 103 12.77 16.14 1.97
C THR A 103 11.63 17.16 2.02
N ASP A 104 10.85 17.25 0.95
CA ASP A 104 9.70 18.15 0.87
C ASP A 104 8.61 17.74 1.89
N LEU A 105 8.44 16.45 2.12
CA LEU A 105 7.49 15.94 3.11
C LEU A 105 7.92 16.29 4.53
N ILE A 106 9.20 16.11 4.86
CA ILE A 106 9.77 16.49 6.16
C ILE A 106 9.64 18.01 6.40
N ALA A 107 9.85 18.82 5.39
CA ALA A 107 9.69 20.27 5.51
C ALA A 107 8.25 20.70 5.86
N ARG A 108 7.26 19.93 5.39
CA ARG A 108 5.83 20.21 5.64
C ARG A 108 5.29 19.60 6.93
N ARG A 109 5.73 18.40 7.28
CA ARG A 109 5.15 17.58 8.36
C ARG A 109 6.06 17.42 9.58
N GLY A 110 7.32 17.84 9.46
CA GLY A 110 8.35 17.51 10.42
C GLY A 110 9.00 16.14 10.16
N LYS A 111 10.12 15.91 10.83
CA LYS A 111 10.92 14.70 10.68
C LYS A 111 10.26 13.50 11.35
N PRO A 112 10.13 12.32 10.69
CA PRO A 112 9.68 11.11 11.35
C PRO A 112 10.73 10.57 12.31
N GLY A 113 10.30 9.84 13.31
CA GLY A 113 11.20 9.09 14.18
C GLY A 113 11.89 7.94 13.42
N MET A 114 11.14 7.25 12.55
CA MET A 114 11.61 6.09 11.78
C MET A 114 10.90 6.03 10.42
N ILE A 115 11.60 5.52 9.42
CA ILE A 115 11.03 5.12 8.13
C ILE A 115 11.15 3.60 7.97
N VAL A 116 10.09 2.95 7.48
CA VAL A 116 10.08 1.52 7.18
C VAL A 116 9.77 1.32 5.69
N SER A 117 10.53 0.47 5.02
CA SER A 117 10.29 0.12 3.62
C SER A 117 10.68 -1.32 3.31
N ASP A 118 10.30 -1.80 2.13
CA ASP A 118 10.89 -2.99 1.54
C ASP A 118 12.33 -2.73 1.04
N ASN A 119 12.94 -3.75 0.44
CA ASN A 119 14.30 -3.69 -0.10
C ASN A 119 14.32 -3.30 -1.59
N GLY A 120 13.38 -2.50 -2.06
CA GLY A 120 13.36 -2.00 -3.43
C GLY A 120 14.66 -1.28 -3.81
N THR A 121 15.10 -1.45 -5.06
CA THR A 121 16.39 -0.89 -5.54
C THR A 121 16.47 0.62 -5.42
N GLU A 122 15.35 1.30 -5.56
CA GLU A 122 15.21 2.75 -5.40
C GLU A 122 15.41 3.19 -3.95
N LEU A 123 14.90 2.38 -3.00
CA LEU A 123 14.92 2.66 -1.56
C LEU A 123 16.26 2.27 -0.93
N THR A 124 17.00 1.33 -1.53
CA THR A 124 18.35 0.91 -1.10
C THR A 124 19.48 1.63 -1.85
N SER A 125 19.15 2.65 -2.65
CA SER A 125 20.11 3.39 -3.45
C SER A 125 21.07 4.24 -2.60
N ASN A 126 22.30 4.49 -3.11
CA ASN A 126 23.27 5.34 -2.43
C ASN A 126 22.70 6.73 -2.06
N ALA A 127 21.87 7.30 -2.95
CA ALA A 127 21.25 8.61 -2.68
C ALA A 127 20.35 8.58 -1.42
N VAL A 128 19.60 7.49 -1.20
CA VAL A 128 18.79 7.32 0.00
C VAL A 128 19.65 7.08 1.23
N LEU A 129 20.70 6.26 1.12
CA LEU A 129 21.62 5.98 2.23
C LEU A 129 22.35 7.24 2.70
N GLU A 130 22.88 8.05 1.78
CA GLU A 130 23.53 9.32 2.05
C GLU A 130 22.56 10.31 2.71
N TRP A 131 21.34 10.40 2.18
CA TRP A 131 20.30 11.27 2.72
C TRP A 131 19.89 10.85 4.14
N CYS A 132 19.74 9.56 4.43
CA CYS A 132 19.44 9.06 5.79
C CYS A 132 20.49 9.53 6.79
N GLY A 133 21.78 9.45 6.43
CA GLY A 133 22.87 9.92 7.27
C GLY A 133 22.81 11.43 7.52
N ALA A 134 22.56 12.22 6.48
CA ALA A 134 22.48 13.68 6.56
C ALA A 134 21.24 14.14 7.34
N ALA A 135 20.07 13.57 7.07
CA ALA A 135 18.82 13.90 7.74
C ALA A 135 18.70 13.29 9.16
N LYS A 136 19.61 12.36 9.53
CA LYS A 136 19.58 11.62 10.79
C LYS A 136 18.21 10.95 11.00
N VAL A 137 17.67 10.32 9.96
CA VAL A 137 16.42 9.54 10.00
C VAL A 137 16.79 8.08 10.11
N GLU A 138 16.20 7.39 11.07
CA GLU A 138 16.32 5.94 11.19
C GLU A 138 15.53 5.27 10.06
N TRP A 139 16.21 4.43 9.26
CA TRP A 139 15.57 3.70 8.17
C TRP A 139 15.67 2.20 8.40
N HIS A 140 14.52 1.56 8.51
CA HIS A 140 14.41 0.13 8.73
C HIS A 140 13.91 -0.58 7.47
N TYR A 141 14.70 -1.52 6.97
CA TYR A 141 14.31 -2.38 5.86
C TYR A 141 13.61 -3.63 6.37
N THR A 142 12.47 -3.98 5.76
CA THR A 142 11.75 -5.19 6.13
C THR A 142 12.52 -6.44 5.76
N THR A 143 12.44 -7.48 6.59
CA THR A 143 13.06 -8.76 6.31
C THR A 143 12.35 -9.43 5.10
N PRO A 144 13.08 -9.90 4.09
CA PRO A 144 12.48 -10.61 2.96
C PRO A 144 11.56 -11.74 3.44
N GLY A 145 10.35 -11.82 2.87
CA GLY A 145 9.34 -12.81 3.23
C GLY A 145 8.54 -12.53 4.51
N LYS A 146 8.69 -11.34 5.12
CA LYS A 146 7.87 -10.90 6.26
C LYS A 146 7.01 -9.67 5.92
N PRO A 147 5.95 -9.82 5.09
CA PRO A 147 5.09 -8.71 4.67
C PRO A 147 4.40 -8.00 5.85
N THR A 148 4.23 -8.68 6.99
CA THR A 148 3.60 -8.09 8.16
C THR A 148 4.35 -6.87 8.74
N GLN A 149 5.62 -6.69 8.38
CA GLN A 149 6.43 -5.57 8.85
C GLN A 149 6.07 -4.25 8.14
N ASN A 150 5.45 -4.31 6.95
CA ASN A 150 5.00 -3.15 6.16
C ASN A 150 3.47 -3.17 5.91
N ALA A 151 2.72 -3.82 6.80
CA ALA A 151 1.30 -4.13 6.62
C ALA A 151 0.41 -2.89 6.43
N PHE A 152 0.81 -1.73 6.92
CA PHE A 152 0.00 -0.52 6.87
C PHE A 152 -0.03 0.08 5.48
N VAL A 153 1.12 0.30 4.87
CA VAL A 153 1.18 0.78 3.49
C VAL A 153 0.69 -0.27 2.50
N GLU A 154 0.91 -1.58 2.77
CA GLU A 154 0.32 -2.66 1.95
C GLU A 154 -1.21 -2.63 1.98
N SER A 155 -1.80 -2.41 3.16
CA SER A 155 -3.26 -2.27 3.30
C SER A 155 -3.78 -1.02 2.59
N PHE A 156 -3.06 0.09 2.66
CA PHE A 156 -3.36 1.32 1.93
C PHE A 156 -3.29 1.07 0.41
N ASN A 157 -2.22 0.45 -0.07
CA ASN A 157 -2.03 0.12 -1.49
C ASN A 157 -3.13 -0.80 -2.03
N GLY A 158 -3.59 -1.75 -1.22
CA GLY A 158 -4.74 -2.60 -1.56
C GLY A 158 -6.01 -1.80 -1.80
N ARG A 159 -6.34 -0.87 -0.90
CA ARG A 159 -7.51 0.02 -1.05
C ARG A 159 -7.37 0.96 -2.24
N MET A 160 -6.19 1.57 -2.39
CA MET A 160 -5.90 2.45 -3.53
C MET A 160 -6.10 1.74 -4.87
N ARG A 161 -5.68 0.48 -4.99
CA ARG A 161 -5.95 -0.32 -6.19
C ARG A 161 -7.43 -0.57 -6.39
N ASP A 162 -8.15 -0.94 -5.35
CA ASP A 162 -9.57 -1.29 -5.44
C ASP A 162 -10.47 -0.08 -5.70
N GLU A 163 -10.11 1.09 -5.16
CA GLU A 163 -10.95 2.28 -5.18
C GLU A 163 -10.57 3.26 -6.28
N LEU A 164 -9.30 3.27 -6.72
CA LEU A 164 -8.79 4.27 -7.66
C LEU A 164 -8.28 3.67 -8.98
N LEU A 165 -7.50 2.57 -8.92
CA LEU A 165 -6.81 2.06 -10.10
C LEU A 165 -7.62 1.00 -10.86
N ASN A 166 -8.52 0.27 -10.19
CA ASN A 166 -9.34 -0.81 -10.78
C ASN A 166 -10.78 -0.37 -11.10
N GLU A 167 -11.10 0.92 -11.08
CA GLU A 167 -12.44 1.45 -11.39
C GLU A 167 -12.69 1.74 -12.87
N THR A 168 -11.91 1.19 -13.76
CA THR A 168 -12.13 1.25 -15.22
C THR A 168 -12.88 0.06 -15.73
#